data_50d83e774c4bab4591fbd96bc9bd2aa6
#
_entry.id   50d83e774c4bab4591fbd96bc9bd2aa6
#
_cell.length_a   1.000
_cell.length_b   1.000
_cell.length_c   1.000
_cell.angle_alpha   90.00
_cell.angle_beta   90.00
_cell.angle_gamma   90.00
#
_symmetry.space_group_name_H-M   'P 1'
#
loop_
_entity.id
_entity.type
_entity.pdbx_description
1 polymer ?
#
loop_
_entity_poly.entity_id
_entity_poly.type
_entity_poly.pdbx_seq_one_letter_code
_entity_poly.pdbx_strand_id
1 'polypeptide(L)'
;MDINQIMTSLEAKHPGESEYLQAVKEVLLSIEDIYNQHPEFEKASLIERLVEPDRIFTFKVPWVDDKGKVQVNLGYRVQFNNAIGPYKGGIRFHASVNLSILKFLGFEQTFKNALTTLPMGGGKGGSDFSPRGKSDAEIMRFCQAFMLELWRHVGPDMDVPAGDIGVGGREVGYMFGMYKKLTREFTGTFTGKGLEFGGSLIRPEATGFGGLYFVNQMLKAKGI
;
A
#
# COMPACT_ATOMS: atom_id res chain seq x y z
N MET A 1 19.79 20.09 1.88
CA MET A 1 19.60 18.64 2.17
C MET A 1 20.84 17.89 1.72
N ASP A 2 21.42 17.04 2.56
CA ASP A 2 22.51 16.14 2.16
C ASP A 2 21.99 14.73 1.92
N ILE A 3 21.62 14.44 0.67
CA ILE A 3 21.03 13.15 0.26
C ILE A 3 22.00 12.00 0.53
N ASN A 4 23.31 12.19 0.34
CA ASN A 4 24.29 11.13 0.56
C ASN A 4 24.36 10.71 2.04
N GLN A 5 24.34 11.68 2.95
CA GLN A 5 24.31 11.43 4.39
C GLN A 5 23.01 10.70 4.80
N ILE A 6 21.86 11.15 4.28
CA ILE A 6 20.56 10.53 4.55
C ILE A 6 20.56 9.08 4.05
N MET A 7 20.99 8.84 2.82
CA MET A 7 21.03 7.50 2.25
C MET A 7 21.99 6.57 3.00
N THR A 8 23.18 7.05 3.38
CA THR A 8 24.12 6.26 4.19
C THR A 8 23.50 5.84 5.53
N SER A 9 22.76 6.74 6.18
CA SER A 9 22.05 6.43 7.43
C SER A 9 20.93 5.40 7.22
N LEU A 10 20.15 5.53 6.13
CA LEU A 10 19.08 4.60 5.82
C LEU A 10 19.58 3.22 5.42
N GLU A 11 20.66 3.13 4.64
CA GLU A 11 21.28 1.86 4.26
C GLU A 11 21.78 1.09 5.50
N ALA A 12 22.32 1.81 6.48
CA ALA A 12 22.75 1.20 7.75
C ALA A 12 21.56 0.67 8.58
N LYS A 13 20.41 1.35 8.54
CA LYS A 13 19.18 0.94 9.26
C LYS A 13 18.40 -0.18 8.55
N HIS A 14 18.43 -0.20 7.22
CA HIS A 14 17.62 -1.07 6.38
C HIS A 14 18.47 -1.92 5.43
N PRO A 15 19.39 -2.75 5.96
CA PRO A 15 20.30 -3.52 5.12
C PRO A 15 19.52 -4.54 4.27
N GLY A 16 19.82 -4.58 2.96
CA GLY A 16 19.20 -5.51 2.02
C GLY A 16 17.83 -5.09 1.47
N GLU A 17 17.31 -3.93 1.85
CA GLU A 17 16.04 -3.41 1.34
C GLU A 17 16.24 -2.53 0.08
N SER A 18 16.78 -3.11 -0.97
CA SER A 18 17.23 -2.40 -2.18
C SER A 18 16.12 -1.63 -2.89
N GLU A 19 14.92 -2.20 -3.01
CA GLU A 19 13.79 -1.55 -3.68
C GLU A 19 13.31 -0.32 -2.91
N TYR A 20 13.29 -0.42 -1.59
CA TYR A 20 12.91 0.70 -0.73
C TYR A 20 13.95 1.83 -0.77
N LEU A 21 15.23 1.49 -0.64
CA LEU A 21 16.32 2.46 -0.65
C LEU A 21 16.42 3.19 -2.00
N GLN A 22 16.22 2.47 -3.11
CA GLN A 22 16.18 3.07 -4.44
C GLN A 22 15.05 4.09 -4.57
N ALA A 23 13.83 3.71 -4.17
CA ALA A 23 12.66 4.59 -4.27
C ALA A 23 12.84 5.87 -3.43
N VAL A 24 13.37 5.73 -2.21
CA VAL A 24 13.68 6.89 -1.37
C VAL A 24 14.67 7.82 -2.07
N LYS A 25 15.78 7.29 -2.58
CA LYS A 25 16.79 8.08 -3.29
C LYS A 25 16.23 8.86 -4.47
N GLU A 26 15.42 8.21 -5.31
CA GLU A 26 14.81 8.82 -6.49
C GLU A 26 13.88 9.98 -6.11
N VAL A 27 13.04 9.79 -5.10
CA VAL A 27 12.14 10.85 -4.62
C VAL A 27 12.93 12.01 -4.01
N LEU A 28 13.93 11.75 -3.15
CA LEU A 28 14.74 12.79 -2.53
C LEU A 28 15.46 13.64 -3.58
N LEU A 29 16.02 13.03 -4.61
CA LEU A 29 16.63 13.74 -5.74
C LEU A 29 15.62 14.64 -6.47
N SER A 30 14.37 14.21 -6.60
CA SER A 30 13.34 14.96 -7.30
C SER A 30 12.83 16.19 -6.53
N ILE A 31 12.94 16.19 -5.21
CA ILE A 31 12.43 17.27 -4.33
C ILE A 31 13.52 18.15 -3.75
N GLU A 32 14.79 17.87 -4.02
CA GLU A 32 15.95 18.52 -3.39
C GLU A 32 15.92 20.04 -3.53
N ASP A 33 15.70 20.53 -4.74
CA ASP A 33 15.68 21.97 -5.03
C ASP A 33 14.60 22.71 -4.24
N ILE A 34 13.41 22.14 -4.16
CA ILE A 34 12.29 22.72 -3.40
C ILE A 34 12.58 22.65 -1.90
N TYR A 35 13.08 21.52 -1.40
CA TYR A 35 13.41 21.36 0.00
C TYR A 35 14.42 22.40 0.48
N ASN A 36 15.48 22.67 -0.32
CA ASN A 36 16.54 23.61 0.02
C ASN A 36 16.08 25.08 0.06
N GLN A 37 14.92 25.40 -0.54
CA GLN A 37 14.28 26.72 -0.46
C GLN A 37 13.49 26.92 0.84
N HIS A 38 13.28 25.85 1.65
CA HIS A 38 12.44 25.82 2.83
C HIS A 38 13.20 25.37 4.09
N PRO A 39 13.99 26.27 4.73
CA PRO A 39 14.79 25.91 5.92
C PRO A 39 13.95 25.44 7.11
N GLU A 40 12.65 25.76 7.12
CA GLU A 40 11.71 25.25 8.12
C GLU A 40 11.51 23.72 8.04
N PHE A 41 11.71 23.11 6.88
CA PHE A 41 11.61 21.67 6.70
C PHE A 41 12.74 20.93 7.41
N GLU A 42 13.96 21.46 7.34
CA GLU A 42 15.11 20.91 8.06
C GLU A 42 14.93 21.01 9.58
N LYS A 43 14.46 22.17 10.07
CA LYS A 43 14.15 22.35 11.50
C LYS A 43 13.10 21.38 12.02
N ALA A 44 12.18 20.93 11.17
CA ALA A 44 11.14 19.97 11.50
C ALA A 44 11.57 18.50 11.31
N SER A 45 12.82 18.23 10.91
CA SER A 45 13.30 16.89 10.52
C SER A 45 12.34 16.20 9.56
N LEU A 46 11.89 16.97 8.54
CA LEU A 46 10.82 16.52 7.66
C LEU A 46 11.21 15.26 6.89
N ILE A 47 12.43 15.21 6.35
CA ILE A 47 12.89 14.05 5.57
C ILE A 47 13.03 12.81 6.44
N GLU A 48 13.62 12.92 7.61
CA GLU A 48 13.78 11.80 8.54
C GLU A 48 12.44 11.18 8.93
N ARG A 49 11.41 12.01 9.01
CA ARG A 49 10.02 11.55 9.28
C ARG A 49 9.31 11.00 8.06
N LEU A 50 9.65 11.48 6.86
CA LEU A 50 9.02 11.01 5.61
C LEU A 50 9.59 9.69 5.11
N VAL A 51 10.86 9.40 5.44
CA VAL A 51 11.53 8.19 4.95
C VAL A 51 11.40 6.99 5.89
N GLU A 52 10.76 7.13 7.03
CA GLU A 52 10.52 6.02 7.94
C GLU A 52 9.01 5.75 8.05
N PRO A 53 8.56 4.49 7.97
CA PRO A 53 7.15 4.17 8.19
C PRO A 53 6.76 4.33 9.65
N ASP A 54 5.52 4.78 9.90
CA ASP A 54 4.99 4.91 11.26
C ASP A 54 4.90 3.55 11.97
N ARG A 55 4.46 2.50 11.24
CA ARG A 55 4.28 1.14 11.79
C ARG A 55 4.40 0.08 10.70
N ILE A 56 4.93 -1.07 11.08
CA ILE A 56 4.99 -2.27 10.24
C ILE A 56 4.42 -3.43 11.03
N PHE A 57 3.46 -4.14 10.42
CA PHE A 57 2.93 -5.40 10.94
C PHE A 57 3.40 -6.53 10.03
N THR A 58 4.04 -7.54 10.62
CA THR A 58 4.42 -8.79 9.95
C THR A 58 3.80 -9.96 10.70
N PHE A 59 3.11 -10.83 9.99
CA PHE A 59 2.37 -11.92 10.61
C PHE A 59 2.36 -13.17 9.73
N LYS A 60 2.20 -14.34 10.35
CA LYS A 60 2.00 -15.61 9.66
C LYS A 60 0.54 -15.76 9.25
N VAL A 61 0.32 -16.31 8.05
CA VAL A 61 -1.00 -16.62 7.52
C VAL A 61 -1.07 -18.12 7.23
N PRO A 62 -1.42 -18.96 8.21
CA PRO A 62 -1.69 -20.37 7.97
C PRO A 62 -3.07 -20.54 7.34
N TRP A 63 -3.15 -21.36 6.28
CA TRP A 63 -4.40 -21.67 5.59
C TRP A 63 -4.37 -23.08 5.03
N VAL A 64 -5.52 -23.66 4.66
CA VAL A 64 -5.61 -25.04 4.17
C VAL A 64 -5.95 -25.03 2.68
N ASP A 65 -5.15 -25.75 1.88
CA ASP A 65 -5.41 -25.92 0.45
C ASP A 65 -6.54 -26.93 0.17
N ASP A 66 -6.91 -27.11 -1.10
CA ASP A 66 -7.98 -28.04 -1.52
C ASP A 66 -7.62 -29.53 -1.29
N LYS A 67 -6.34 -29.82 -1.03
CA LYS A 67 -5.86 -31.17 -0.70
C LYS A 67 -5.85 -31.44 0.80
N GLY A 68 -6.32 -30.48 1.60
CA GLY A 68 -6.31 -30.59 3.06
C GLY A 68 -4.94 -30.32 3.71
N LYS A 69 -3.95 -29.85 2.94
CA LYS A 69 -2.61 -29.54 3.45
C LYS A 69 -2.55 -28.11 4.00
N VAL A 70 -1.95 -27.94 5.15
CA VAL A 70 -1.68 -26.63 5.73
C VAL A 70 -0.53 -25.97 4.96
N GLN A 71 -0.81 -24.77 4.47
CA GLN A 71 0.14 -23.85 3.84
C GLN A 71 0.38 -22.69 4.80
N VAL A 72 1.57 -22.06 4.71
CA VAL A 72 1.93 -20.91 5.54
C VAL A 72 2.56 -19.84 4.64
N ASN A 73 1.97 -18.66 4.65
CA ASN A 73 2.51 -17.48 3.98
C ASN A 73 2.83 -16.38 5.00
N LEU A 74 3.60 -15.38 4.59
CA LEU A 74 3.82 -14.17 5.37
C LEU A 74 2.88 -13.09 4.89
N GLY A 75 2.26 -12.40 5.83
CA GLY A 75 1.44 -11.22 5.60
C GLY A 75 2.10 -9.97 6.18
N TYR A 76 1.84 -8.84 5.54
CA TYR A 76 2.41 -7.55 5.92
C TYR A 76 1.38 -6.44 5.80
N ARG A 77 1.48 -5.43 6.68
CA ARG A 77 0.89 -4.12 6.50
C ARG A 77 1.88 -3.05 6.93
N VAL A 78 2.23 -2.16 6.01
CA VAL A 78 3.04 -0.98 6.25
C VAL A 78 2.09 0.22 6.33
N GLN A 79 1.93 0.78 7.52
CA GLN A 79 1.31 2.07 7.78
C GLN A 79 2.41 3.11 7.66
N PHE A 80 2.53 3.72 6.47
CA PHE A 80 3.72 4.48 6.18
C PHE A 80 3.65 5.89 6.75
N ASN A 81 2.60 6.64 6.45
CA ASN A 81 2.44 8.01 6.93
C ASN A 81 0.96 8.39 6.98
N ASN A 82 0.52 9.01 8.07
CA ASN A 82 -0.86 9.48 8.26
C ASN A 82 -0.97 10.98 8.56
N ALA A 83 0.06 11.77 8.25
CA ALA A 83 0.11 13.19 8.58
C ALA A 83 -1.06 14.00 7.97
N ILE A 84 -1.55 13.60 6.79
CA ILE A 84 -2.64 14.30 6.09
C ILE A 84 -3.95 13.52 6.04
N GLY A 85 -4.04 12.36 6.66
CA GLY A 85 -5.25 11.55 6.70
C GLY A 85 -4.98 10.08 6.98
N PRO A 86 -6.01 9.23 7.06
CA PRO A 86 -5.87 7.80 7.30
C PRO A 86 -4.89 7.15 6.34
N TYR A 87 -4.16 6.13 6.80
CA TYR A 87 -3.32 5.32 5.90
C TYR A 87 -4.19 4.77 4.77
N LYS A 88 -3.70 4.86 3.54
CA LYS A 88 -4.46 4.44 2.36
C LYS A 88 -3.53 3.79 1.36
N GLY A 89 -3.88 2.56 0.93
CA GLY A 89 -3.15 1.87 -0.12
C GLY A 89 -3.51 0.40 -0.25
N GLY A 90 -3.14 -0.19 -1.38
CA GLY A 90 -3.54 -1.53 -1.77
C GLY A 90 -2.91 -2.67 -0.95
N ILE A 91 -3.48 -3.85 -1.13
CA ILE A 91 -2.92 -5.14 -0.69
C ILE A 91 -2.51 -5.89 -1.94
N ARG A 92 -1.26 -6.37 -1.99
CA ARG A 92 -0.69 -7.14 -3.11
C ARG A 92 -0.52 -8.61 -2.72
N PHE A 93 -1.07 -9.50 -3.54
CA PHE A 93 -0.83 -10.95 -3.42
C PHE A 93 0.01 -11.43 -4.60
N HIS A 94 1.31 -11.62 -4.35
CA HIS A 94 2.25 -12.07 -5.37
C HIS A 94 3.45 -12.74 -4.72
N ALA A 95 3.98 -13.80 -5.34
CA ALA A 95 5.10 -14.57 -4.80
C ALA A 95 6.39 -13.75 -4.55
N SER A 96 6.55 -12.59 -5.22
CA SER A 96 7.71 -11.70 -5.01
C SER A 96 7.56 -10.76 -3.83
N VAL A 97 6.41 -10.73 -3.16
CA VAL A 97 6.17 -9.78 -2.05
C VAL A 97 7.12 -10.05 -0.89
N ASN A 98 7.81 -9.01 -0.48
CA ASN A 98 8.64 -8.95 0.70
C ASN A 98 8.49 -7.58 1.38
N LEU A 99 9.14 -7.38 2.51
CA LEU A 99 9.01 -6.14 3.28
C LEU A 99 9.58 -4.92 2.54
N SER A 100 10.73 -5.07 1.84
CA SER A 100 11.35 -3.99 1.06
C SER A 100 10.39 -3.45 -0.01
N ILE A 101 9.76 -4.36 -0.77
CA ILE A 101 8.75 -4.00 -1.78
C ILE A 101 7.57 -3.26 -1.16
N LEU A 102 7.06 -3.71 -0.02
CA LEU A 102 5.91 -3.05 0.60
C LEU A 102 6.27 -1.72 1.26
N LYS A 103 7.49 -1.55 1.73
CA LYS A 103 7.99 -0.26 2.22
C LYS A 103 8.11 0.74 1.07
N PHE A 104 8.74 0.37 -0.05
CA PHE A 104 8.83 1.29 -1.18
C PHE A 104 7.45 1.68 -1.71
N LEU A 105 6.55 0.71 -1.86
CA LEU A 105 5.19 0.99 -2.31
C LEU A 105 4.39 1.86 -1.34
N GLY A 106 4.59 1.69 -0.01
CA GLY A 106 3.97 2.54 1.00
C GLY A 106 4.52 3.95 1.00
N PHE A 107 5.82 4.10 0.80
CA PHE A 107 6.50 5.38 0.64
C PHE A 107 5.98 6.15 -0.58
N GLU A 108 6.01 5.54 -1.77
CA GLU A 108 5.47 6.16 -2.98
C GLU A 108 3.98 6.46 -2.89
N GLN A 109 3.20 5.58 -2.23
CA GLN A 109 1.77 5.79 -2.01
C GLN A 109 1.49 7.06 -1.20
N THR A 110 2.37 7.42 -0.25
CA THR A 110 2.26 8.65 0.53
C THR A 110 2.27 9.88 -0.38
N PHE A 111 3.23 9.97 -1.30
CA PHE A 111 3.33 11.07 -2.27
C PHE A 111 2.20 11.03 -3.30
N LYS A 112 1.89 9.84 -3.83
CA LYS A 112 0.80 9.65 -4.77
C LYS A 112 -0.53 10.17 -4.20
N ASN A 113 -0.84 9.85 -2.96
CA ASN A 113 -2.07 10.30 -2.31
C ASN A 113 -2.05 11.80 -2.03
N ALA A 114 -0.91 12.35 -1.59
CA ALA A 114 -0.76 13.78 -1.37
C ALA A 114 -1.03 14.61 -2.63
N LEU A 115 -0.60 14.13 -3.80
CA LEU A 115 -0.84 14.79 -5.09
C LEU A 115 -2.32 14.84 -5.50
N THR A 116 -3.19 14.06 -4.88
CA THR A 116 -4.64 14.13 -5.13
C THR A 116 -5.31 15.30 -4.43
N THR A 117 -4.62 15.97 -3.51
CA THR A 117 -5.15 17.01 -2.59
C THR A 117 -6.21 16.52 -1.60
N LEU A 118 -6.54 15.24 -1.60
CA LEU A 118 -7.48 14.63 -0.65
C LEU A 118 -6.79 14.25 0.67
N PRO A 119 -7.50 14.22 1.79
CA PRO A 119 -6.95 13.90 3.10
C PRO A 119 -6.71 12.39 3.26
N MET A 120 -5.71 11.87 2.58
CA MET A 120 -5.30 10.47 2.58
C MET A 120 -3.81 10.34 2.83
N GLY A 121 -3.43 9.57 3.83
CA GLY A 121 -2.06 9.15 4.08
C GLY A 121 -1.60 8.02 3.14
N GLY A 122 -0.46 7.43 3.43
CA GLY A 122 0.12 6.31 2.66
C GLY A 122 0.20 5.03 3.47
N GLY A 123 -0.14 3.91 2.84
CA GLY A 123 0.03 2.58 3.40
C GLY A 123 0.05 1.52 2.31
N LYS A 124 0.63 0.37 2.63
CA LYS A 124 0.68 -0.77 1.70
C LYS A 124 0.66 -2.08 2.47
N GLY A 125 -0.03 -3.06 1.93
CA GLY A 125 -0.04 -4.41 2.48
C GLY A 125 0.20 -5.47 1.43
N GLY A 126 0.36 -6.69 1.86
CA GLY A 126 0.52 -7.80 0.93
C GLY A 126 0.95 -9.10 1.58
N SER A 127 1.12 -10.10 0.73
CA SER A 127 1.62 -11.41 1.10
C SER A 127 2.35 -12.03 -0.08
N ASP A 128 3.31 -12.92 0.21
CA ASP A 128 3.97 -13.80 -0.75
C ASP A 128 3.04 -14.90 -1.31
N PHE A 129 1.78 -14.90 -0.91
CA PHE A 129 0.73 -15.73 -1.50
C PHE A 129 0.47 -15.34 -2.96
N SER A 130 0.41 -16.34 -3.86
CA SER A 130 0.01 -16.12 -5.24
C SER A 130 -1.38 -16.73 -5.50
N PRO A 131 -2.38 -15.95 -5.95
CA PRO A 131 -3.70 -16.48 -6.28
C PRO A 131 -3.73 -17.25 -7.61
N ARG A 132 -2.66 -17.18 -8.42
CA ARG A 132 -2.60 -17.88 -9.71
C ARG A 132 -2.68 -19.40 -9.51
N GLY A 133 -3.61 -20.04 -10.24
CA GLY A 133 -3.82 -21.49 -10.18
C GLY A 133 -4.45 -22.00 -8.88
N LYS A 134 -4.95 -21.11 -8.05
CA LYS A 134 -5.74 -21.42 -6.86
C LYS A 134 -7.23 -21.41 -7.15
N SER A 135 -7.98 -22.28 -6.47
CA SER A 135 -9.43 -22.24 -6.52
C SER A 135 -10.00 -21.02 -5.77
N ASP A 136 -11.23 -20.63 -6.08
CA ASP A 136 -11.94 -19.60 -5.35
C ASP A 136 -12.05 -19.91 -3.85
N ALA A 137 -12.23 -21.19 -3.51
CA ALA A 137 -12.28 -21.65 -2.13
C ALA A 137 -10.93 -21.51 -1.40
N GLU A 138 -9.81 -21.82 -2.07
CA GLU A 138 -8.47 -21.59 -1.53
C GLU A 138 -8.21 -20.10 -1.29
N ILE A 139 -8.54 -19.25 -2.28
CA ILE A 139 -8.36 -17.81 -2.18
C ILE A 139 -9.22 -17.23 -1.07
N MET A 140 -10.49 -17.68 -0.94
CA MET A 140 -11.36 -17.25 0.15
C MET A 140 -10.77 -17.62 1.52
N ARG A 141 -10.32 -18.88 1.70
CA ARG A 141 -9.70 -19.32 2.97
C ARG A 141 -8.46 -18.50 3.30
N PHE A 142 -7.62 -18.23 2.28
CA PHE A 142 -6.45 -17.38 2.48
C PHE A 142 -6.84 -15.96 2.88
N CYS A 143 -7.77 -15.30 2.19
CA CYS A 143 -8.24 -13.96 2.52
C CYS A 143 -8.83 -13.88 3.94
N GLN A 144 -9.57 -14.91 4.35
CA GLN A 144 -10.13 -14.99 5.71
C GLN A 144 -9.01 -15.13 6.75
N ALA A 145 -8.02 -16.01 6.52
CA ALA A 145 -6.88 -16.17 7.41
C ALA A 145 -6.02 -14.90 7.49
N PHE A 146 -5.78 -14.22 6.37
CA PHE A 146 -5.07 -12.94 6.31
C PHE A 146 -5.80 -11.86 7.13
N MET A 147 -7.12 -11.79 7.04
CA MET A 147 -7.91 -10.81 7.80
C MET A 147 -8.00 -11.11 9.29
N LEU A 148 -7.89 -12.37 9.73
CA LEU A 148 -7.82 -12.70 11.16
C LEU A 148 -6.65 -11.99 11.87
N GLU A 149 -5.56 -11.77 11.16
CA GLU A 149 -4.40 -11.05 11.67
C GLU A 149 -4.53 -9.54 11.47
N LEU A 150 -5.05 -9.11 10.31
CA LEU A 150 -5.02 -7.70 9.90
C LEU A 150 -6.16 -6.84 10.49
N TRP A 151 -7.31 -7.40 10.80
CA TRP A 151 -8.55 -6.64 11.07
C TRP A 151 -8.44 -5.58 12.16
N ARG A 152 -7.60 -5.79 13.18
CA ARG A 152 -7.40 -4.84 14.29
C ARG A 152 -6.62 -3.59 13.89
N HIS A 153 -5.95 -3.65 12.75
CA HIS A 153 -5.03 -2.62 12.27
C HIS A 153 -5.60 -1.80 11.11
N VAL A 154 -6.84 -2.08 10.70
CA VAL A 154 -7.53 -1.38 9.61
C VAL A 154 -8.89 -0.89 10.06
N GLY A 155 -9.39 0.13 9.40
CA GLY A 155 -10.68 0.75 9.74
C GLY A 155 -10.94 1.98 8.89
N PRO A 156 -12.18 2.48 8.85
CA PRO A 156 -12.57 3.57 7.95
C PRO A 156 -11.83 4.88 8.21
N ASP A 157 -11.44 5.14 9.47
CA ASP A 157 -10.81 6.39 9.89
C ASP A 157 -9.33 6.24 10.25
N MET A 158 -8.79 5.02 10.18
CA MET A 158 -7.41 4.73 10.57
C MET A 158 -6.56 4.25 9.40
N ASP A 159 -6.98 3.21 8.72
CA ASP A 159 -6.24 2.58 7.63
C ASP A 159 -7.22 1.89 6.67
N VAL A 160 -7.31 2.39 5.44
CA VAL A 160 -8.27 1.91 4.43
C VAL A 160 -7.53 1.18 3.30
N PRO A 161 -7.50 -0.16 3.33
CA PRO A 161 -6.91 -0.96 2.27
C PRO A 161 -7.68 -0.88 0.94
N ALA A 162 -7.04 -1.35 -0.12
CA ALA A 162 -7.62 -1.46 -1.47
C ALA A 162 -7.06 -2.67 -2.20
N GLY A 163 -7.51 -2.89 -3.44
CA GLY A 163 -6.88 -3.84 -4.36
C GLY A 163 -5.54 -3.37 -4.91
N ASP A 164 -4.73 -4.33 -5.36
CA ASP A 164 -3.46 -4.17 -6.07
C ASP A 164 -3.19 -5.44 -6.89
N ILE A 165 -1.96 -5.69 -7.34
CA ILE A 165 -1.61 -6.93 -8.07
C ILE A 165 -2.08 -8.16 -7.29
N GLY A 166 -2.83 -9.04 -7.96
CA GLY A 166 -3.37 -10.28 -7.37
C GLY A 166 -4.55 -10.07 -6.40
N VAL A 167 -5.05 -8.85 -6.25
CA VAL A 167 -6.19 -8.51 -5.40
C VAL A 167 -7.17 -7.65 -6.18
N GLY A 168 -8.19 -8.29 -6.71
CA GLY A 168 -9.32 -7.65 -7.40
C GLY A 168 -10.57 -7.58 -6.51
N GLY A 169 -11.73 -7.33 -7.14
CA GLY A 169 -13.02 -7.24 -6.45
C GLY A 169 -13.39 -8.50 -5.67
N ARG A 170 -13.01 -9.69 -6.16
CA ARG A 170 -13.23 -10.98 -5.48
C ARG A 170 -12.48 -11.04 -4.15
N GLU A 171 -11.17 -10.80 -4.16
CA GLU A 171 -10.33 -10.83 -2.97
C GLU A 171 -10.73 -9.74 -1.97
N VAL A 172 -11.02 -8.53 -2.46
CA VAL A 172 -11.54 -7.44 -1.64
C VAL A 172 -12.87 -7.83 -0.99
N GLY A 173 -13.77 -8.48 -1.74
CA GLY A 173 -15.04 -8.99 -1.22
C GLY A 173 -14.86 -10.02 -0.09
N TYR A 174 -13.94 -10.98 -0.26
CA TYR A 174 -13.64 -11.98 0.77
C TYR A 174 -13.03 -11.34 2.03
N MET A 175 -12.10 -10.41 1.86
CA MET A 175 -11.49 -9.68 2.99
C MET A 175 -12.50 -8.80 3.72
N PHE A 176 -13.31 -8.04 3.00
CA PHE A 176 -14.35 -7.19 3.59
C PHE A 176 -15.42 -8.02 4.31
N GLY A 177 -15.86 -9.14 3.73
CA GLY A 177 -16.80 -10.05 4.37
C GLY A 177 -16.29 -10.58 5.71
N MET A 178 -15.01 -10.93 5.78
CA MET A 178 -14.38 -11.36 7.03
C MET A 178 -14.22 -10.21 8.02
N TYR A 179 -13.79 -9.03 7.56
CA TYR A 179 -13.73 -7.82 8.39
C TYR A 179 -15.09 -7.52 9.05
N LYS A 180 -16.15 -7.45 8.23
CA LYS A 180 -17.53 -7.23 8.72
C LYS A 180 -17.97 -8.28 9.75
N LYS A 181 -17.59 -9.55 9.54
CA LYS A 181 -17.90 -10.63 10.48
C LYS A 181 -17.22 -10.44 11.84
N LEU A 182 -15.95 -9.98 11.83
CA LEU A 182 -15.14 -9.80 13.05
C LEU A 182 -15.53 -8.53 13.82
N THR A 183 -15.74 -7.43 13.10
CA THR A 183 -16.07 -6.13 13.72
C THR A 183 -17.57 -5.95 14.00
N ARG A 184 -18.44 -6.68 13.28
CA ARG A 184 -19.90 -6.48 13.23
C ARG A 184 -20.32 -5.12 12.67
N GLU A 185 -19.46 -4.50 11.84
CA GLU A 185 -19.66 -3.18 11.26
C GLU A 185 -19.69 -3.26 9.73
N PHE A 186 -20.56 -2.44 9.12
CA PHE A 186 -20.62 -2.24 7.68
C PHE A 186 -20.12 -0.82 7.36
N THR A 187 -18.80 -0.66 7.28
CA THR A 187 -18.14 0.65 7.19
C THR A 187 -17.41 0.85 5.87
N GLY A 188 -16.84 2.05 5.68
CA GLY A 188 -16.02 2.42 4.53
C GLY A 188 -14.63 1.78 4.47
N THR A 189 -14.35 0.75 5.29
CA THR A 189 -13.11 -0.02 5.22
C THR A 189 -13.04 -0.77 3.90
N PHE A 190 -11.89 -0.77 3.24
CA PHE A 190 -11.64 -1.22 1.88
C PHE A 190 -12.30 -0.36 0.78
N THR A 191 -11.51 0.02 -0.22
CA THR A 191 -12.00 0.51 -1.52
C THR A 191 -11.82 -0.56 -2.59
N GLY A 192 -12.60 -0.47 -3.68
CA GLY A 192 -12.63 -1.49 -4.74
C GLY A 192 -13.62 -2.62 -4.46
N LYS A 193 -14.54 -2.42 -3.51
CA LYS A 193 -15.66 -3.33 -3.22
C LYS A 193 -16.70 -3.28 -4.35
N GLY A 194 -17.46 -4.36 -4.54
CA GLY A 194 -18.67 -4.34 -5.33
C GLY A 194 -19.73 -3.38 -4.78
N LEU A 195 -20.66 -2.95 -5.61
CA LEU A 195 -21.73 -2.02 -5.23
C LEU A 195 -22.56 -2.53 -4.06
N GLU A 196 -22.81 -3.83 -4.01
CA GLU A 196 -23.54 -4.55 -2.95
C GLU A 196 -22.85 -4.45 -1.58
N PHE A 197 -21.57 -4.10 -1.55
CA PHE A 197 -20.78 -3.88 -0.32
C PHE A 197 -20.47 -2.39 -0.07
N GLY A 198 -21.22 -1.48 -0.70
CA GLY A 198 -21.01 -0.05 -0.57
C GLY A 198 -19.84 0.48 -1.40
N GLY A 199 -19.47 -0.20 -2.47
CA GLY A 199 -18.44 0.22 -3.41
C GLY A 199 -18.90 1.34 -4.34
N SER A 200 -17.97 1.90 -5.13
CA SER A 200 -18.22 2.95 -6.12
C SER A 200 -18.29 2.37 -7.53
N LEU A 201 -19.02 3.07 -8.42
CA LEU A 201 -18.98 2.85 -9.87
C LEU A 201 -17.59 3.18 -10.45
N ILE A 202 -17.32 3.12 -11.68
CA ILE A 202 -16.18 3.67 -12.47
C ILE A 202 -14.76 3.33 -11.92
N ARG A 203 -14.59 2.44 -10.93
CA ARG A 203 -13.27 2.12 -10.38
C ARG A 203 -12.33 1.41 -11.37
N PRO A 204 -12.78 0.43 -12.19
CA PRO A 204 -11.89 -0.31 -13.09
C PRO A 204 -11.22 0.56 -14.15
N GLU A 205 -11.94 1.50 -14.72
CA GLU A 205 -11.50 2.33 -15.85
C GLU A 205 -10.64 3.52 -15.40
N ALA A 206 -10.74 3.96 -14.15
CA ALA A 206 -10.15 5.20 -13.65
C ALA A 206 -8.63 5.25 -13.83
N THR A 207 -7.92 4.15 -13.58
CA THR A 207 -6.45 4.08 -13.71
C THR A 207 -6.02 4.22 -15.17
N GLY A 208 -6.70 3.55 -16.10
CA GLY A 208 -6.43 3.63 -17.54
C GLY A 208 -6.68 5.03 -18.09
N PHE A 209 -7.82 5.62 -17.78
CA PHE A 209 -8.12 7.00 -18.20
C PHE A 209 -7.14 8.02 -17.61
N GLY A 210 -6.80 7.89 -16.32
CA GLY A 210 -5.82 8.77 -15.68
C GLY A 210 -4.45 8.71 -16.35
N GLY A 211 -3.97 7.52 -16.70
CA GLY A 211 -2.75 7.32 -17.47
C GLY A 211 -2.81 7.98 -18.86
N LEU A 212 -3.91 7.80 -19.58
CA LEU A 212 -4.10 8.43 -20.89
C LEU A 212 -4.12 9.97 -20.81
N TYR A 213 -4.82 10.53 -19.82
CA TYR A 213 -4.85 11.98 -19.62
C TYR A 213 -3.46 12.53 -19.29
N PHE A 214 -2.68 11.82 -18.49
CA PHE A 214 -1.32 12.23 -18.17
C PHE A 214 -0.43 12.21 -19.42
N VAL A 215 -0.48 11.15 -20.24
CA VAL A 215 0.26 11.07 -21.52
C VAL A 215 -0.12 12.23 -22.44
N ASN A 216 -1.41 12.54 -22.59
CA ASN A 216 -1.86 13.67 -23.42
C ASN A 216 -1.28 15.00 -22.93
N GLN A 217 -1.21 15.24 -21.62
CA GLN A 217 -0.57 16.44 -21.07
C GLN A 217 0.94 16.46 -21.31
N MET A 218 1.61 15.31 -21.20
CA MET A 218 3.03 15.22 -21.53
C MET A 218 3.32 15.54 -23.00
N LEU A 219 2.55 14.98 -23.94
CA LEU A 219 2.68 15.27 -25.37
C LEU A 219 2.45 16.76 -25.67
N LYS A 220 1.37 17.34 -25.12
CA LYS A 220 1.09 18.76 -25.24
C LYS A 220 2.25 19.64 -24.71
N ALA A 221 2.82 19.31 -23.55
CA ALA A 221 3.95 20.02 -22.97
C ALA A 221 5.23 19.91 -23.83
N LYS A 222 5.36 18.84 -24.64
CA LYS A 222 6.46 18.62 -25.58
C LYS A 222 6.18 19.20 -26.97
N GLY A 223 5.02 19.81 -27.21
CA GLY A 223 4.62 20.36 -28.51
C GLY A 223 4.28 19.30 -29.57
N ILE A 224 3.89 18.11 -29.13
CA ILE A 224 3.49 16.98 -29.98
C ILE A 224 1.97 16.86 -30.04
#